data_63dcdc4acc37a4fc8579ca5da52e05a1
#
_entry.id   63dcdc4acc37a4fc8579ca5da52e05a1
#
_cell.length_a   1.000
_cell.length_b   1.000
_cell.length_c   1.000
_cell.angle_alpha   90.00
_cell.angle_beta   90.00
_cell.angle_gamma   90.00
#
_symmetry.space_group_name_H-M   'P 1'
#
loop_
_entity.id
_entity.type
_entity.pdbx_description
1 polymer ?
#
loop_
_entity_poly.entity_id
_entity_poly.type
_entity_poly.pdbx_seq_one_letter_code
_entity_poly.pdbx_strand_id
1 'polypeptide(L)'
;MFKRQKIKRSRGREAASRVSLSLFSLGVALLLLAGDTSAQTTDVKIKVVPGTPARVHVEGRRAEAAGAWSMRNFYGSAAGLAERVENFQLFGEDGAPVAVRKLAPGEFSAAVPASRFSYDLKLDPPAFASDSSHVSWLTADRGLLMLADLLPVPLKIAKVELSLPSGWKVSTAEACNAAGVCEVADAERAVFAVGRDLKERRARAGALTFTLATAGDWAFTEEEAADSAEEILKLHQETLGGVPRRSPTVVLLPLPQAGAGGNLWSAETRGATVVLVSGRLPSKLAAKAQLDGALTHELFHLWVPNGLALEGEYDWFYEGFTNYAALRAGMRRGQLTFNDYLNALGSAYDSYRRARGPREVSLLEASQRRWAGSAALVYHKGMLVALLYDLTLMRQTGGKNSLTDVYRELFRRHARGNPPADGNRAVAQILSSTGGMRAFVERYVEGSAELTLPTLIEPFGLKVEPGGARTHVGVSDSLDSAQREILRKLGYNERPDAESRKLHERLRKRPPQ
;
A
#
# COMPACT_ATOMS: atom_id res chain seq x y z
N MET A 1 -70.49 -1.54 -12.32
CA MET A 1 -71.53 -1.98 -11.38
C MET A 1 -70.96 -1.85 -9.96
N PHE A 2 -71.50 -0.89 -9.20
CA PHE A 2 -71.71 -0.83 -7.74
C PHE A 2 -70.51 -1.19 -6.81
N LYS A 3 -70.16 -0.44 -5.74
CA LYS A 3 -70.81 0.68 -4.98
C LYS A 3 -69.80 1.36 -4.09
N ARG A 4 -69.80 2.68 -4.04
CA ARG A 4 -69.19 3.50 -2.98
C ARG A 4 -69.97 3.32 -1.66
N GLN A 5 -69.30 3.30 -0.52
CA GLN A 5 -69.89 3.72 0.74
C GLN A 5 -68.97 4.66 1.52
N LYS A 6 -69.52 5.88 1.73
CA LYS A 6 -69.07 6.90 2.70
C LYS A 6 -69.73 6.63 4.05
N ILE A 7 -69.04 6.74 5.15
CA ILE A 7 -69.66 7.03 6.47
C ILE A 7 -68.74 7.95 7.24
N LYS A 8 -69.15 9.10 7.42
CA LYS A 8 -69.55 10.08 8.42
C LYS A 8 -68.64 10.20 9.70
N ARG A 9 -68.28 11.47 9.87
CA ARG A 9 -67.72 12.08 11.10
C ARG A 9 -68.76 12.07 12.23
N SER A 10 -68.38 11.87 13.47
CA SER A 10 -69.01 12.47 14.64
C SER A 10 -67.99 13.04 15.60
N ARG A 11 -68.21 14.31 15.95
CA ARG A 11 -67.54 15.03 17.03
C ARG A 11 -68.17 14.64 18.35
N GLY A 12 -67.39 14.47 19.40
CA GLY A 12 -67.81 14.44 20.78
C GLY A 12 -66.77 15.10 21.67
N ARG A 13 -67.16 16.14 22.34
CA ARG A 13 -66.36 16.96 23.29
C ARG A 13 -66.48 16.38 24.71
N GLU A 14 -65.43 16.71 25.49
CA GLU A 14 -65.38 16.97 26.93
C GLU A 14 -65.24 15.80 27.90
N ALA A 15 -64.10 15.73 28.59
CA ALA A 15 -64.08 16.06 30.06
C ALA A 15 -62.65 15.97 30.57
N ALA A 16 -62.21 17.04 31.22
CA ALA A 16 -60.95 17.13 31.95
C ALA A 16 -61.01 16.30 33.23
N SER A 17 -59.99 15.50 33.49
CA SER A 17 -59.70 14.99 34.83
C SER A 17 -58.21 15.14 35.10
N ARG A 18 -57.89 16.06 36.02
CA ARG A 18 -56.56 16.23 36.57
C ARG A 18 -56.22 15.08 37.49
N VAL A 19 -55.24 14.33 37.14
CA VAL A 19 -54.55 13.42 38.10
C VAL A 19 -53.10 13.80 38.08
N SER A 20 -52.67 14.35 39.23
CA SER A 20 -51.27 14.54 39.59
C SER A 20 -50.55 13.19 39.64
N LEU A 21 -49.57 12.99 38.77
CA LEU A 21 -48.65 11.89 38.95
C LEU A 21 -47.23 12.45 39.22
N SER A 22 -46.78 12.10 40.39
CA SER A 22 -45.47 12.38 40.95
C SER A 22 -44.35 12.00 40.00
N LEU A 23 -43.45 12.89 39.73
CA LEU A 23 -42.16 12.68 39.05
C LEU A 23 -41.29 11.76 39.93
N PHE A 24 -41.20 10.50 39.58
CA PHE A 24 -40.10 9.66 39.96
C PHE A 24 -38.99 9.84 38.92
N SER A 25 -38.05 10.71 39.26
CA SER A 25 -36.83 10.88 38.47
C SER A 25 -35.96 9.63 38.68
N LEU A 26 -36.09 8.66 37.78
CA LEU A 26 -35.13 7.57 37.66
C LEU A 26 -33.95 8.09 36.86
N GLY A 27 -32.96 8.63 37.56
CA GLY A 27 -31.67 8.96 37.00
C GLY A 27 -30.96 7.67 36.58
N VAL A 28 -31.11 7.31 35.30
CA VAL A 28 -30.20 6.36 34.66
C VAL A 28 -28.88 7.12 34.48
N ALA A 29 -28.01 6.97 35.48
CA ALA A 29 -26.59 7.28 35.31
C ALA A 29 -26.05 6.34 34.25
N LEU A 30 -26.00 6.81 33.00
CA LEU A 30 -25.15 6.22 31.97
C LEU A 30 -23.72 6.44 32.45
N LEU A 31 -23.20 5.50 33.22
CA LEU A 31 -21.76 5.31 33.37
C LEU A 31 -21.23 5.00 31.96
N LEU A 32 -20.82 6.06 31.27
CA LEU A 32 -19.83 5.95 30.22
C LEU A 32 -18.58 5.36 30.90
N LEU A 33 -18.50 4.04 30.89
CA LEU A 33 -17.22 3.35 30.98
C LEU A 33 -16.44 3.84 29.78
N ALA A 34 -15.73 4.95 29.93
CA ALA A 34 -14.51 5.18 29.20
C ALA A 34 -13.58 4.04 29.63
N GLY A 35 -13.75 2.89 29.00
CA GLY A 35 -12.76 1.85 29.05
C GLY A 35 -11.50 2.51 28.52
N ASP A 36 -10.52 2.72 29.38
CA ASP A 36 -9.15 2.92 28.97
C ASP A 36 -8.86 1.84 27.93
N THR A 37 -8.82 2.21 26.67
CA THR A 37 -8.22 1.39 25.64
C THR A 37 -6.73 1.41 25.93
N SER A 38 -6.32 0.71 26.98
CA SER A 38 -4.92 0.35 27.14
C SER A 38 -4.58 -0.39 25.87
N ALA A 39 -3.79 0.24 25.02
CA ALA A 39 -3.40 -0.33 23.74
C ALA A 39 -2.82 -1.72 24.04
N GLN A 40 -3.39 -2.78 23.45
CA GLN A 40 -2.97 -4.15 23.70
C GLN A 40 -1.51 -4.29 23.31
N THR A 41 -0.63 -4.21 24.29
CA THR A 41 0.81 -4.36 24.12
C THR A 41 1.17 -5.84 24.20
N THR A 42 1.97 -6.31 23.26
CA THR A 42 2.54 -7.66 23.25
C THR A 42 4.04 -7.56 23.46
N ASP A 43 4.53 -8.10 24.57
CA ASP A 43 5.98 -8.28 24.78
C ASP A 43 6.40 -9.60 24.14
N VAL A 44 7.40 -9.57 23.27
CA VAL A 44 7.79 -10.75 22.49
C VAL A 44 9.29 -10.86 22.32
N LYS A 45 9.79 -12.10 22.45
CA LYS A 45 11.15 -12.50 22.07
C LYS A 45 11.05 -13.38 20.83
N ILE A 46 11.81 -13.01 19.79
CA ILE A 46 11.90 -13.75 18.54
C ILE A 46 13.35 -14.19 18.35
N LYS A 47 13.58 -15.49 18.41
CA LYS A 47 14.89 -16.08 18.20
C LYS A 47 14.98 -16.70 16.81
N VAL A 48 15.89 -16.19 15.98
CA VAL A 48 16.17 -16.74 14.66
C VAL A 48 17.04 -17.99 14.79
N VAL A 49 16.55 -19.10 14.24
CA VAL A 49 17.23 -20.39 14.20
C VAL A 49 17.53 -20.75 12.74
N PRO A 50 18.74 -20.46 12.23
CA PRO A 50 19.11 -20.83 10.88
C PRO A 50 19.17 -22.36 10.74
N GLY A 51 18.83 -22.85 9.56
CA GLY A 51 18.82 -24.29 9.28
C GLY A 51 18.03 -24.59 8.02
N THR A 52 17.72 -25.87 7.81
CA THR A 52 16.84 -26.34 6.74
C THR A 52 15.83 -27.31 7.33
N PRO A 53 14.55 -26.88 7.49
CA PRO A 53 13.99 -25.56 7.24
C PRO A 53 14.50 -24.50 8.26
N ALA A 54 14.57 -23.25 7.83
CA ALA A 54 14.84 -22.15 8.73
C ALA A 54 13.60 -21.84 9.61
N ARG A 55 13.83 -21.46 10.86
CA ARG A 55 12.76 -21.24 11.84
C ARG A 55 12.98 -19.97 12.66
N VAL A 56 11.91 -19.49 13.23
CA VAL A 56 11.98 -18.60 14.40
C VAL A 56 11.26 -19.29 15.56
N HIS A 57 11.82 -19.14 16.75
CA HIS A 57 11.14 -19.45 17.99
C HIS A 57 10.58 -18.16 18.58
N VAL A 58 9.31 -18.15 18.92
CA VAL A 58 8.58 -16.98 19.41
C VAL A 58 8.05 -17.28 20.82
N GLU A 59 8.45 -16.45 21.76
CA GLU A 59 7.91 -16.45 23.13
C GLU A 59 7.35 -15.06 23.43
N GLY A 60 6.18 -15.00 24.06
CA GLY A 60 5.63 -13.70 24.35
C GLY A 60 4.53 -13.70 25.39
N ARG A 61 4.12 -12.46 25.71
CA ARG A 61 3.02 -12.18 26.62
C ARG A 61 2.15 -11.08 26.06
N ARG A 62 0.85 -11.29 26.06
CA ARG A 62 -0.16 -10.25 25.81
C ARG A 62 -0.56 -9.58 27.11
N ALA A 63 -0.93 -8.30 27.05
CA ALA A 63 -1.45 -7.58 28.22
C ALA A 63 -2.73 -8.21 28.77
N GLU A 64 -3.57 -8.79 27.90
CA GLU A 64 -4.83 -9.42 28.28
C GLU A 64 -4.81 -10.92 27.99
N ALA A 65 -5.31 -11.71 28.93
CA ALA A 65 -5.49 -13.14 28.75
C ALA A 65 -6.62 -13.42 27.73
N ALA A 66 -6.41 -14.38 26.83
CA ALA A 66 -7.36 -14.74 25.78
C ALA A 66 -7.67 -16.25 25.79
N GLY A 67 -8.93 -16.58 25.54
CA GLY A 67 -9.37 -17.97 25.35
C GLY A 67 -9.28 -18.43 23.90
N ALA A 68 -9.27 -17.51 22.94
CA ALA A 68 -9.13 -17.78 21.51
C ALA A 68 -7.86 -17.13 20.98
N TRP A 69 -7.13 -17.85 20.13
CA TRP A 69 -5.88 -17.44 19.54
C TRP A 69 -5.92 -17.69 18.04
N SER A 70 -5.60 -16.67 17.27
CA SER A 70 -5.62 -16.73 15.82
C SER A 70 -4.32 -16.20 15.25
N MET A 71 -3.82 -16.85 14.19
CA MET A 71 -2.66 -16.44 13.41
C MET A 71 -3.12 -16.07 12.01
N ARG A 72 -2.49 -15.07 11.40
CA ARG A 72 -2.79 -14.70 10.02
C ARG A 72 -2.51 -15.88 9.07
N ASN A 73 -3.50 -16.25 8.26
CA ASN A 73 -3.36 -17.37 7.32
C ASN A 73 -3.10 -16.94 5.87
N PHE A 74 -3.37 -15.70 5.53
CA PHE A 74 -3.09 -15.18 4.19
C PHE A 74 -2.74 -13.69 4.22
N TYR A 75 -1.93 -13.27 3.24
CA TYR A 75 -1.65 -11.89 2.95
C TYR A 75 -1.38 -11.74 1.44
N GLY A 76 -2.13 -10.88 0.79
CA GLY A 76 -2.05 -10.77 -0.67
C GLY A 76 -2.40 -12.08 -1.36
N SER A 77 -1.48 -12.57 -2.19
CA SER A 77 -1.57 -13.87 -2.86
C SER A 77 -1.00 -15.03 -2.04
N ALA A 78 -0.22 -14.75 -1.00
CA ALA A 78 0.36 -15.77 -0.14
C ALA A 78 -0.67 -16.34 0.83
N ALA A 79 -0.92 -17.64 0.74
CA ALA A 79 -1.82 -18.40 1.61
C ALA A 79 -1.06 -19.46 2.41
N GLY A 80 -1.70 -20.02 3.43
CA GLY A 80 -1.11 -21.06 4.27
C GLY A 80 -0.09 -20.53 5.29
N LEU A 81 -0.08 -19.23 5.58
CA LEU A 81 0.87 -18.63 6.52
C LEU A 81 0.74 -19.21 7.92
N ALA A 82 -0.48 -19.54 8.34
CA ALA A 82 -0.77 -20.14 9.64
C ALA A 82 -0.39 -21.63 9.75
N GLU A 83 -0.17 -22.31 8.61
CA GLU A 83 0.31 -23.69 8.59
C GLU A 83 1.78 -23.82 9.03
N ARG A 84 2.52 -22.71 9.00
CA ARG A 84 3.91 -22.62 9.42
C ARG A 84 4.09 -22.75 10.95
N VAL A 85 3.00 -22.62 11.74
CA VAL A 85 3.01 -22.65 13.21
C VAL A 85 3.12 -24.08 13.70
N GLU A 86 4.18 -24.35 14.47
CA GLU A 86 4.47 -25.62 15.12
C GLU A 86 4.58 -25.42 16.66
N ASN A 87 4.36 -26.47 17.44
CA ASN A 87 4.59 -26.50 18.87
C ASN A 87 3.89 -25.39 19.67
N PHE A 88 2.68 -24.99 19.25
CA PHE A 88 1.95 -23.91 19.90
C PHE A 88 1.56 -24.27 21.33
N GLN A 89 2.00 -23.50 22.31
CA GLN A 89 1.80 -23.69 23.73
C GLN A 89 1.33 -22.40 24.38
N LEU A 90 0.49 -22.53 25.39
CA LEU A 90 -0.01 -21.43 26.20
C LEU A 90 0.30 -21.66 27.68
N PHE A 91 0.48 -20.56 28.41
CA PHE A 91 0.78 -20.62 29.85
C PHE A 91 -0.05 -19.59 30.60
N GLY A 92 -0.40 -19.91 31.82
CA GLY A 92 -1.00 -18.99 32.80
C GLY A 92 0.00 -17.91 33.24
N GLU A 93 -0.48 -16.99 34.07
CA GLU A 93 0.38 -15.95 34.66
C GLU A 93 1.45 -16.54 35.58
N ASP A 94 1.15 -17.64 36.23
CA ASP A 94 2.07 -18.45 37.10
C ASP A 94 3.09 -19.27 36.29
N GLY A 95 2.96 -19.29 34.95
CA GLY A 95 3.80 -20.10 34.07
C GLY A 95 3.35 -21.55 33.93
N ALA A 96 2.22 -21.96 34.55
CA ALA A 96 1.68 -23.30 34.38
C ALA A 96 1.14 -23.50 32.95
N PRO A 97 1.36 -24.66 32.30
CA PRO A 97 0.88 -24.92 30.95
C PRO A 97 -0.66 -24.99 30.95
N VAL A 98 -1.26 -24.34 29.93
CA VAL A 98 -2.69 -24.33 29.66
C VAL A 98 -2.97 -25.29 28.50
N ALA A 99 -3.95 -26.18 28.68
CA ALA A 99 -4.35 -27.09 27.61
C ALA A 99 -4.89 -26.33 26.39
N VAL A 100 -4.39 -26.68 25.20
CA VAL A 100 -4.70 -26.03 23.93
C VAL A 100 -5.33 -27.05 23.00
N ARG A 101 -6.42 -26.67 22.35
CA ARG A 101 -7.04 -27.42 21.26
C ARG A 101 -6.85 -26.66 19.94
N LYS A 102 -6.20 -27.26 18.94
CA LYS A 102 -6.12 -26.73 17.58
C LYS A 102 -7.47 -26.95 16.88
N LEU A 103 -8.06 -25.88 16.36
CA LEU A 103 -9.36 -25.87 15.66
C LEU A 103 -9.17 -25.96 14.15
N ALA A 104 -8.21 -25.20 13.63
CA ALA A 104 -7.81 -25.14 12.23
C ALA A 104 -6.33 -24.69 12.14
N PRO A 105 -5.70 -24.65 10.96
CA PRO A 105 -4.39 -24.04 10.83
C PRO A 105 -4.40 -22.61 11.38
N GLY A 106 -3.56 -22.34 12.39
CA GLY A 106 -3.45 -21.04 13.05
C GLY A 106 -4.59 -20.66 14.00
N GLU A 107 -5.59 -21.52 14.20
CA GLU A 107 -6.70 -21.26 15.10
C GLU A 107 -6.64 -22.20 16.31
N PHE A 108 -6.60 -21.62 17.50
CA PHE A 108 -6.44 -22.37 18.74
C PHE A 108 -7.42 -21.89 19.83
N SER A 109 -7.89 -22.83 20.64
CA SER A 109 -8.73 -22.56 21.80
C SER A 109 -7.98 -23.01 23.07
N ALA A 110 -7.87 -22.11 24.03
CA ALA A 110 -7.34 -22.41 25.37
C ALA A 110 -8.44 -22.94 26.29
N ALA A 111 -8.12 -23.89 27.14
CA ALA A 111 -9.07 -24.42 28.15
C ALA A 111 -9.47 -23.37 29.20
N VAL A 112 -8.55 -22.45 29.51
CA VAL A 112 -8.77 -21.26 30.33
C VAL A 112 -8.04 -20.08 29.66
N PRO A 113 -8.47 -18.83 29.87
CA PRO A 113 -7.77 -17.69 29.29
C PRO A 113 -6.28 -17.66 29.69
N ALA A 114 -5.42 -17.47 28.72
CA ALA A 114 -3.97 -17.43 28.88
C ALA A 114 -3.40 -16.12 28.28
N SER A 115 -2.32 -15.61 28.86
CA SER A 115 -1.63 -14.41 28.38
C SER A 115 -0.26 -14.71 27.79
N ARG A 116 0.39 -15.80 28.17
CA ARG A 116 1.73 -16.18 27.73
C ARG A 116 1.66 -17.28 26.68
N PHE A 117 2.53 -17.19 25.68
CA PHE A 117 2.56 -18.12 24.56
C PHE A 117 3.99 -18.45 24.12
N SER A 118 4.15 -19.62 23.53
CA SER A 118 5.40 -20.04 22.86
C SER A 118 5.06 -20.92 21.67
N TYR A 119 5.78 -20.76 20.57
CA TYR A 119 5.66 -21.59 19.37
C TYR A 119 6.87 -21.42 18.44
N ASP A 120 6.97 -22.32 17.47
CA ASP A 120 7.93 -22.26 16.38
C ASP A 120 7.21 -21.90 15.08
N LEU A 121 7.88 -21.17 14.19
CA LEU A 121 7.42 -20.87 12.83
C LEU A 121 8.48 -21.33 11.82
N LYS A 122 8.06 -22.13 10.85
CA LYS A 122 8.85 -22.39 9.65
C LYS A 122 8.80 -21.18 8.74
N LEU A 123 9.95 -20.67 8.32
CA LEU A 123 10.06 -19.50 7.47
C LEU A 123 10.79 -19.82 6.16
N ASP A 124 10.35 -20.89 5.50
CA ASP A 124 10.85 -21.18 4.16
C ASP A 124 10.49 -20.02 3.20
N PRO A 125 11.33 -19.73 2.19
CA PRO A 125 11.01 -18.77 1.15
C PRO A 125 9.66 -19.06 0.48
N PRO A 126 8.87 -18.02 0.14
CA PRO A 126 7.59 -18.21 -0.54
C PRO A 126 7.79 -18.85 -1.92
N ALA A 127 6.78 -19.58 -2.40
CA ALA A 127 6.85 -20.29 -3.68
C ALA A 127 6.95 -19.32 -4.88
N PHE A 128 6.35 -18.15 -4.77
CA PHE A 128 6.34 -17.16 -5.84
C PHE A 128 7.21 -15.95 -5.47
N ALA A 129 8.03 -15.51 -6.42
CA ALA A 129 8.88 -14.34 -6.25
C ALA A 129 8.08 -13.07 -5.91
N SER A 130 6.85 -12.93 -6.44
CA SER A 130 5.92 -11.84 -6.14
C SER A 130 5.54 -11.71 -4.67
N ASP A 131 5.65 -12.78 -3.90
CA ASP A 131 5.27 -12.77 -2.49
C ASP A 131 6.46 -12.45 -1.55
N SER A 132 7.68 -12.36 -2.11
CA SER A 132 8.90 -12.23 -1.30
C SER A 132 9.03 -10.91 -0.53
N SER A 133 8.34 -9.85 -0.92
CA SER A 133 8.24 -8.59 -0.14
C SER A 133 7.02 -8.55 0.79
N HIS A 134 6.14 -9.56 0.75
CA HIS A 134 4.85 -9.53 1.42
C HIS A 134 4.77 -10.40 2.68
N VAL A 135 5.66 -11.36 2.82
CA VAL A 135 5.64 -12.34 3.93
C VAL A 135 7.03 -12.54 4.54
N SER A 136 7.06 -13.04 5.76
CA SER A 136 8.30 -13.43 6.44
C SER A 136 8.91 -14.67 5.81
N TRP A 137 10.24 -14.64 5.64
CA TRP A 137 11.04 -15.77 5.18
C TRP A 137 12.48 -15.67 5.70
N LEU A 138 13.17 -16.79 5.75
CA LEU A 138 14.58 -16.90 6.09
C LEU A 138 15.31 -17.81 5.11
N THR A 139 16.55 -17.46 4.83
CA THR A 139 17.55 -18.35 4.23
C THR A 139 18.67 -18.65 5.25
N ALA A 140 19.71 -19.34 4.83
CA ALA A 140 20.85 -19.66 5.71
C ALA A 140 21.62 -18.40 6.18
N ASP A 141 21.52 -17.28 5.48
CA ASP A 141 22.35 -16.08 5.66
C ASP A 141 21.57 -14.78 5.86
N ARG A 142 20.28 -14.75 5.54
CA ARG A 142 19.44 -13.55 5.61
C ARG A 142 17.96 -13.85 5.67
N GLY A 143 17.14 -12.82 5.88
CA GLY A 143 15.68 -12.93 5.84
C GLY A 143 14.94 -11.63 6.02
N LEU A 144 13.64 -11.74 5.93
CA LEU A 144 12.66 -10.69 6.14
C LEU A 144 11.67 -11.18 7.18
N LEU A 145 11.47 -10.41 8.24
CA LEU A 145 10.55 -10.73 9.33
C LEU A 145 9.48 -9.65 9.40
N MET A 146 8.23 -10.02 9.28
CA MET A 146 7.06 -9.15 9.37
C MET A 146 6.22 -9.57 10.59
N LEU A 147 6.05 -8.70 11.56
CA LEU A 147 5.36 -9.07 12.80
C LEU A 147 3.93 -9.53 12.56
N ALA A 148 3.29 -9.00 11.53
CA ALA A 148 1.91 -9.33 11.18
C ALA A 148 1.67 -10.81 10.84
N ASP A 149 2.67 -11.53 10.34
CA ASP A 149 2.58 -12.97 10.04
C ASP A 149 3.41 -13.84 10.99
N LEU A 150 4.05 -13.19 11.97
CA LEU A 150 4.78 -13.88 13.04
C LEU A 150 3.99 -13.94 14.35
N LEU A 151 3.10 -12.99 14.63
CA LEU A 151 2.45 -12.83 15.93
C LEU A 151 0.94 -13.07 15.87
N PRO A 152 0.32 -13.53 16.98
CA PRO A 152 -1.13 -13.73 17.03
C PRO A 152 -1.90 -12.42 16.90
N VAL A 153 -3.03 -12.45 16.20
CA VAL A 153 -3.95 -11.31 16.06
C VAL A 153 -4.95 -11.25 17.25
N PRO A 154 -5.52 -10.08 17.58
CA PRO A 154 -5.24 -8.76 17.04
C PRO A 154 -3.88 -8.23 17.48
N LEU A 155 -3.21 -7.51 16.60
CA LEU A 155 -1.85 -7.01 16.80
C LEU A 155 -1.85 -5.48 16.64
N LYS A 156 -1.40 -4.75 17.68
CA LYS A 156 -1.33 -3.28 17.64
C LYS A 156 0.06 -2.78 18.02
N ILE A 157 0.40 -2.83 19.28
CA ILE A 157 1.68 -2.38 19.81
C ILE A 157 2.48 -3.59 20.25
N ALA A 158 3.78 -3.60 19.99
CA ALA A 158 4.66 -4.66 20.48
C ALA A 158 5.98 -4.10 21.01
N LYS A 159 6.54 -4.81 21.99
CA LYS A 159 7.91 -4.66 22.40
C LYS A 159 8.65 -5.93 21.99
N VAL A 160 9.61 -5.78 21.09
CA VAL A 160 10.24 -6.90 20.40
C VAL A 160 11.70 -7.00 20.77
N GLU A 161 12.13 -8.14 21.30
CA GLU A 161 13.52 -8.51 21.51
C GLU A 161 13.92 -9.54 20.45
N LEU A 162 14.90 -9.18 19.57
CA LEU A 162 15.41 -10.08 18.54
C LEU A 162 16.70 -10.76 18.99
N SER A 163 16.70 -12.09 19.00
CA SER A 163 17.90 -12.90 19.18
C SER A 163 18.36 -13.43 17.83
N LEU A 164 19.43 -12.86 17.31
CA LEU A 164 19.98 -13.21 16.00
C LEU A 164 21.18 -14.17 16.14
N PRO A 165 21.46 -14.99 15.11
CA PRO A 165 22.68 -15.76 15.03
C PRO A 165 23.94 -14.87 15.08
N SER A 166 25.04 -15.41 15.53
CA SER A 166 26.32 -14.68 15.60
C SER A 166 26.69 -14.09 14.24
N GLY A 167 27.04 -12.80 14.21
CA GLY A 167 27.43 -12.05 13.03
C GLY A 167 26.26 -11.56 12.16
N TRP A 168 25.01 -11.89 12.52
CA TRP A 168 23.85 -11.31 11.84
C TRP A 168 23.56 -9.90 12.37
N LYS A 169 23.01 -9.07 11.50
CA LYS A 169 22.55 -7.71 11.79
C LYS A 169 21.06 -7.59 11.53
N VAL A 170 20.46 -6.54 12.05
CA VAL A 170 19.07 -6.16 11.80
C VAL A 170 19.00 -4.73 11.29
N SER A 171 18.09 -4.48 10.35
CA SER A 171 17.68 -3.15 9.90
C SER A 171 16.17 -3.04 9.94
N THR A 172 15.67 -1.96 10.52
CA THR A 172 14.24 -1.69 10.69
C THR A 172 13.99 -0.19 10.81
N ALA A 173 12.79 0.26 10.52
CA ALA A 173 12.34 1.63 10.80
C ALA A 173 11.84 1.81 12.25
N GLU A 174 11.80 0.73 13.05
CA GLU A 174 11.37 0.78 14.45
C GLU A 174 12.47 1.36 15.36
N ALA A 175 12.06 1.96 16.48
CA ALA A 175 13.00 2.50 17.45
C ALA A 175 13.53 1.38 18.35
N CYS A 176 14.80 1.01 18.16
CA CYS A 176 15.46 -0.02 18.98
C CYS A 176 16.51 0.61 19.90
N ASN A 177 16.59 0.11 21.12
CA ASN A 177 17.62 0.51 22.09
C ASN A 177 18.95 -0.27 21.87
N ALA A 178 19.97 0.08 22.61
CA ALA A 178 21.29 -0.57 22.52
C ALA A 178 21.28 -2.06 22.89
N ALA A 179 20.29 -2.54 23.64
CA ALA A 179 20.10 -3.95 23.98
C ALA A 179 19.35 -4.74 22.90
N GLY A 180 18.99 -4.12 21.75
CA GLY A 180 18.27 -4.77 20.66
C GLY A 180 16.77 -4.94 20.91
N VAL A 181 16.22 -4.24 21.90
CA VAL A 181 14.77 -4.22 22.16
C VAL A 181 14.13 -3.06 21.41
N CYS A 182 13.13 -3.36 20.58
CA CYS A 182 12.45 -2.41 19.72
C CYS A 182 11.05 -2.09 20.22
N GLU A 183 10.73 -0.81 20.33
CA GLU A 183 9.39 -0.29 20.60
C GLU A 183 8.63 -0.14 19.27
N VAL A 184 7.60 -0.92 19.08
CA VAL A 184 6.82 -1.00 17.84
C VAL A 184 5.43 -0.44 18.05
N ALA A 185 5.17 0.73 17.48
CA ALA A 185 3.89 1.43 17.64
C ALA A 185 2.78 0.92 16.71
N ASP A 186 3.15 0.22 15.64
CA ASP A 186 2.22 -0.37 14.65
C ASP A 186 2.78 -1.73 14.22
N ALA A 187 2.49 -2.75 15.01
CA ALA A 187 3.05 -4.08 14.81
C ALA A 187 2.48 -4.78 13.55
N GLU A 188 1.32 -4.37 13.06
CA GLU A 188 0.76 -4.83 11.78
C GLU A 188 1.64 -4.46 10.58
N ARG A 189 2.41 -3.37 10.70
CA ARG A 189 3.25 -2.83 9.63
C ARG A 189 4.75 -2.91 9.90
N ALA A 190 5.15 -3.48 11.03
CA ALA A 190 6.55 -3.56 11.39
C ALA A 190 7.30 -4.63 10.59
N VAL A 191 8.46 -4.24 10.07
CA VAL A 191 9.34 -5.07 9.24
C VAL A 191 10.76 -5.01 9.77
N PHE A 192 11.42 -6.18 9.82
CA PHE A 192 12.81 -6.33 10.19
C PHE A 192 13.54 -7.10 9.09
N ALA A 193 14.49 -6.47 8.42
CA ALA A 193 15.44 -7.15 7.57
C ALA A 193 16.58 -7.68 8.43
N VAL A 194 16.92 -8.94 8.28
CA VAL A 194 17.99 -9.58 9.06
C VAL A 194 18.98 -10.28 8.14
N GLY A 195 20.26 -10.32 8.51
CA GLY A 195 21.24 -11.02 7.67
C GLY A 195 22.69 -10.80 8.11
N ARG A 196 23.55 -11.71 7.64
CA ARG A 196 25.00 -11.65 7.91
C ARG A 196 25.68 -10.56 7.10
N ASP A 197 25.33 -10.43 5.83
CA ASP A 197 25.88 -9.47 4.86
C ASP A 197 25.11 -8.15 4.79
N LEU A 198 24.14 -7.95 5.70
CA LEU A 198 23.35 -6.73 5.74
C LEU A 198 24.20 -5.52 6.08
N LYS A 199 24.13 -4.50 5.23
CA LYS A 199 24.83 -3.23 5.36
C LYS A 199 23.83 -2.10 5.43
N GLU A 200 24.13 -1.08 6.21
CA GLU A 200 23.31 0.12 6.34
C GLU A 200 24.08 1.37 5.94
N ARG A 201 23.39 2.23 5.19
CA ARG A 201 23.86 3.57 4.85
C ARG A 201 22.79 4.58 5.25
N ARG A 202 23.12 5.53 6.10
CA ARG A 202 22.25 6.68 6.39
C ARG A 202 22.50 7.78 5.36
N ALA A 203 21.39 8.33 4.84
CA ALA A 203 21.43 9.40 3.85
C ALA A 203 20.33 10.44 4.17
N ARG A 204 20.33 11.57 3.46
CA ARG A 204 19.44 12.68 3.71
C ARG A 204 18.80 13.20 2.42
N ALA A 205 17.49 13.25 2.38
CA ALA A 205 16.70 13.80 1.29
C ALA A 205 15.99 15.07 1.76
N GLY A 206 16.57 16.23 1.52
CA GLY A 206 16.04 17.50 2.04
C GLY A 206 15.96 17.52 3.57
N ALA A 207 14.76 17.65 4.12
CA ALA A 207 14.51 17.62 5.57
C ALA A 207 14.42 16.19 6.16
N LEU A 208 14.32 15.16 5.31
CA LEU A 208 14.12 13.77 5.69
C LEU A 208 15.46 13.03 5.77
N THR A 209 15.72 12.33 6.88
CA THR A 209 16.79 11.34 6.98
C THR A 209 16.20 9.97 6.68
N PHE A 210 16.93 9.11 5.96
CA PHE A 210 16.52 7.74 5.69
C PHE A 210 17.70 6.78 5.84
N THR A 211 17.40 5.49 6.02
CA THR A 211 18.39 4.41 6.03
C THR A 211 18.18 3.56 4.78
N LEU A 212 19.27 3.30 4.04
CA LEU A 212 19.31 2.27 3.01
C LEU A 212 19.97 1.04 3.61
N ALA A 213 19.24 -0.07 3.65
CA ALA A 213 19.74 -1.38 4.07
C ALA A 213 19.84 -2.31 2.85
N THR A 214 21.02 -2.85 2.60
CA THR A 214 21.28 -3.69 1.43
C THR A 214 21.95 -4.99 1.82
N ALA A 215 21.60 -6.08 1.13
CA ALA A 215 22.32 -7.34 1.18
C ALA A 215 22.48 -7.91 -0.23
N GLY A 216 23.47 -8.80 -0.41
CA GLY A 216 23.78 -9.41 -1.71
C GLY A 216 24.52 -8.50 -2.68
N ASP A 217 24.65 -8.98 -3.93
CA ASP A 217 25.40 -8.31 -4.99
C ASP A 217 24.47 -7.69 -6.01
N TRP A 218 24.67 -6.41 -6.31
CA TRP A 218 23.89 -5.64 -7.27
C TRP A 218 24.78 -5.14 -8.41
N ALA A 219 24.18 -4.89 -9.58
CA ALA A 219 24.90 -4.29 -10.70
C ALA A 219 25.13 -2.76 -10.53
N PHE A 220 24.56 -2.16 -9.50
CA PHE A 220 24.78 -0.79 -9.05
C PHE A 220 25.43 -0.77 -7.66
N THR A 221 26.01 0.36 -7.28
CA THR A 221 26.59 0.53 -5.95
C THR A 221 25.55 0.95 -4.91
N GLU A 222 25.87 0.79 -3.62
CA GLU A 222 25.03 1.28 -2.51
C GLU A 222 24.84 2.80 -2.58
N GLU A 223 25.85 3.53 -3.04
CA GLU A 223 25.77 4.97 -3.25
C GLU A 223 24.76 5.33 -4.34
N GLU A 224 24.83 4.68 -5.51
CA GLU A 224 23.87 4.89 -6.60
C GLU A 224 22.44 4.53 -6.23
N ALA A 225 22.24 3.55 -5.35
CA ALA A 225 20.91 3.23 -4.82
C ALA A 225 20.43 4.29 -3.82
N ALA A 226 21.31 4.79 -2.96
CA ALA A 226 21.00 5.86 -2.02
C ALA A 226 20.67 7.17 -2.74
N ASP A 227 21.44 7.53 -3.77
CA ASP A 227 21.20 8.72 -4.60
C ASP A 227 19.83 8.64 -5.30
N SER A 228 19.46 7.46 -5.83
CA SER A 228 18.12 7.25 -6.39
C SER A 228 17.01 7.48 -5.39
N ALA A 229 17.14 6.89 -4.20
CA ALA A 229 16.15 7.07 -3.13
C ALA A 229 16.07 8.55 -2.68
N GLU A 230 17.22 9.22 -2.55
CA GLU A 230 17.30 10.64 -2.18
C GLU A 230 16.57 11.54 -3.18
N GLU A 231 16.87 11.39 -4.48
CA GLU A 231 16.24 12.19 -5.54
C GLU A 231 14.72 11.96 -5.59
N ILE A 232 14.27 10.71 -5.47
CA ILE A 232 12.85 10.36 -5.48
C ILE A 232 12.14 10.94 -4.26
N LEU A 233 12.73 10.80 -3.07
CA LEU A 233 12.17 11.36 -1.83
C LEU A 233 12.07 12.89 -1.90
N LYS A 234 13.07 13.59 -2.42
CA LYS A 234 13.02 15.04 -2.65
C LYS A 234 11.88 15.41 -3.59
N LEU A 235 11.75 14.70 -4.72
CA LEU A 235 10.69 14.94 -5.68
C LEU A 235 9.30 14.74 -5.08
N HIS A 236 9.12 13.70 -4.25
CA HIS A 236 7.83 13.48 -3.57
C HIS A 236 7.55 14.54 -2.52
N GLN A 237 8.55 15.01 -1.77
CA GLN A 237 8.40 16.14 -0.84
C GLN A 237 7.90 17.40 -1.57
N GLU A 238 8.53 17.75 -2.70
CA GLU A 238 8.14 18.91 -3.52
C GLU A 238 6.72 18.76 -4.09
N THR A 239 6.37 17.54 -4.52
CA THR A 239 5.08 17.25 -5.16
C THR A 239 3.94 17.26 -4.15
N LEU A 240 4.10 16.54 -3.04
CA LEU A 240 3.03 16.27 -2.07
C LEU A 240 2.95 17.30 -0.94
N GLY A 241 4.09 17.96 -0.66
CA GLY A 241 4.25 18.84 0.50
C GLY A 241 4.42 18.03 1.79
N GLY A 242 5.20 18.58 2.72
CA GLY A 242 5.48 17.91 3.98
C GLY A 242 6.43 16.71 3.87
N VAL A 243 6.68 16.09 5.02
CA VAL A 243 7.55 14.91 5.13
C VAL A 243 6.85 13.82 5.92
N PRO A 244 7.13 12.53 5.67
CA PRO A 244 6.69 11.45 6.53
C PRO A 244 7.14 11.67 7.98
N ARG A 245 6.31 11.29 8.94
CA ARG A 245 6.61 11.50 10.38
C ARG A 245 7.81 10.71 10.89
N ARG A 246 8.07 9.56 10.28
CA ARG A 246 9.15 8.65 10.66
C ARG A 246 10.20 8.63 9.58
N SER A 247 11.47 8.54 9.99
CA SER A 247 12.57 8.27 9.06
C SER A 247 12.36 6.91 8.40
N PRO A 248 12.28 6.84 7.06
CA PRO A 248 12.06 5.57 6.40
C PRO A 248 13.33 4.73 6.34
N THR A 249 13.11 3.41 6.28
CA THR A 249 14.16 2.43 5.93
C THR A 249 13.82 1.82 4.58
N VAL A 250 14.75 1.91 3.64
CA VAL A 250 14.67 1.25 2.32
C VAL A 250 15.50 -0.01 2.38
N VAL A 251 14.89 -1.16 2.16
CA VAL A 251 15.50 -2.49 2.24
C VAL A 251 15.62 -3.08 0.84
N LEU A 252 16.82 -3.41 0.40
CA LEU A 252 17.11 -4.10 -0.85
C LEU A 252 17.68 -5.49 -0.57
N LEU A 253 16.93 -6.53 -0.90
CA LEU A 253 17.32 -7.93 -0.70
C LEU A 253 17.28 -8.71 -2.02
N PRO A 254 18.19 -9.65 -2.24
CA PRO A 254 18.07 -10.59 -3.35
C PRO A 254 16.89 -11.53 -3.11
N LEU A 255 16.27 -12.00 -4.20
CA LEU A 255 15.22 -13.01 -4.14
C LEU A 255 15.70 -14.25 -3.39
N PRO A 256 14.91 -14.79 -2.46
CA PRO A 256 15.30 -15.95 -1.67
C PRO A 256 15.21 -17.26 -2.45
N GLN A 257 14.52 -17.29 -3.61
CA GLN A 257 14.39 -18.48 -4.44
C GLN A 257 15.68 -18.71 -5.23
N ALA A 258 16.26 -19.89 -5.10
CA ALA A 258 17.44 -20.29 -5.87
C ALA A 258 17.12 -20.31 -7.38
N GLY A 259 17.99 -19.69 -8.19
CA GLY A 259 17.83 -19.66 -9.65
C GLY A 259 16.72 -18.73 -10.16
N ALA A 260 16.17 -17.85 -9.33
CA ALA A 260 15.19 -16.87 -9.78
C ALA A 260 15.74 -16.01 -10.92
N GLY A 261 14.94 -15.81 -11.97
CA GLY A 261 15.31 -14.96 -13.10
C GLY A 261 15.57 -13.52 -12.69
N GLY A 262 16.56 -12.87 -13.30
CA GLY A 262 16.96 -11.51 -12.96
C GLY A 262 15.88 -10.44 -13.13
N ASN A 263 14.86 -10.72 -13.93
CA ASN A 263 13.71 -9.84 -14.18
C ASN A 263 12.57 -10.01 -13.17
N LEU A 264 12.67 -10.98 -12.25
CA LEU A 264 11.67 -11.16 -11.18
C LEU A 264 11.98 -10.23 -10.02
N TRP A 265 10.94 -9.63 -9.47
CA TRP A 265 11.05 -8.74 -8.32
C TRP A 265 9.72 -8.62 -7.59
N SER A 266 9.77 -8.15 -6.37
CA SER A 266 8.63 -7.86 -5.52
C SER A 266 8.96 -6.64 -4.67
N ALA A 267 8.01 -5.76 -4.46
CA ALA A 267 8.19 -4.61 -3.59
C ALA A 267 6.92 -4.33 -2.78
N GLU A 268 7.10 -3.74 -1.62
CA GLU A 268 6.00 -3.30 -0.75
C GLU A 268 6.47 -2.25 0.23
N THR A 269 5.58 -1.31 0.55
CA THR A 269 5.80 -0.33 1.61
C THR A 269 4.88 -0.59 2.79
N ARG A 270 5.47 -0.96 3.92
CA ARG A 270 4.76 -1.13 5.20
C ARG A 270 5.20 -0.08 6.21
N GLY A 271 4.27 0.76 6.64
CA GLY A 271 4.57 1.83 7.60
C GLY A 271 5.67 2.76 7.09
N ALA A 272 6.83 2.73 7.73
CA ALA A 272 8.01 3.50 7.31
C ALA A 272 9.09 2.63 6.65
N THR A 273 8.81 1.38 6.32
CA THR A 273 9.76 0.47 5.66
C THR A 273 9.34 0.20 4.23
N VAL A 274 10.22 0.47 3.28
CA VAL A 274 10.10 0.10 1.86
C VAL A 274 10.97 -1.11 1.63
N VAL A 275 10.38 -2.20 1.16
CA VAL A 275 11.07 -3.46 0.85
C VAL A 275 11.09 -3.67 -0.65
N LEU A 276 12.25 -3.88 -1.22
CA LEU A 276 12.45 -4.35 -2.59
C LEU A 276 13.25 -5.65 -2.56
N VAL A 277 12.67 -6.72 -3.08
CA VAL A 277 13.29 -8.02 -3.24
C VAL A 277 13.39 -8.32 -4.73
N SER A 278 14.59 -8.55 -5.25
CA SER A 278 14.80 -8.63 -6.69
C SER A 278 15.82 -9.71 -7.09
N GLY A 279 15.61 -10.30 -8.25
CA GLY A 279 16.62 -11.08 -8.94
C GLY A 279 17.78 -10.19 -9.40
N ARG A 280 18.94 -10.80 -9.62
CA ARG A 280 20.13 -10.09 -10.09
C ARG A 280 20.04 -9.82 -11.58
N LEU A 281 19.93 -8.55 -11.97
CA LEU A 281 20.06 -8.11 -13.35
C LEU A 281 21.53 -7.84 -13.66
N PRO A 282 22.12 -8.43 -14.73
CA PRO A 282 23.53 -8.24 -15.05
C PRO A 282 23.83 -6.86 -15.64
N SER A 283 22.86 -6.26 -16.31
CA SER A 283 22.99 -4.93 -16.89
C SER A 283 22.74 -3.86 -15.84
N LYS A 284 23.72 -3.00 -15.59
CA LYS A 284 23.60 -1.84 -14.69
C LYS A 284 22.44 -0.93 -15.08
N LEU A 285 22.26 -0.67 -16.40
CA LEU A 285 21.18 0.16 -16.90
C LEU A 285 19.81 -0.45 -16.57
N ALA A 286 19.64 -1.75 -16.80
CA ALA A 286 18.38 -2.45 -16.52
C ALA A 286 18.12 -2.52 -15.00
N ALA A 287 19.14 -2.83 -14.20
CA ALA A 287 19.03 -2.90 -12.75
C ALA A 287 18.67 -1.54 -12.14
N LYS A 288 19.28 -0.45 -12.62
CA LYS A 288 18.94 0.91 -12.19
C LYS A 288 17.53 1.32 -12.62
N ALA A 289 17.13 1.02 -13.84
CA ALA A 289 15.78 1.33 -14.32
C ALA A 289 14.71 0.60 -13.47
N GLN A 290 14.94 -0.66 -13.12
CA GLN A 290 14.05 -1.43 -12.26
C GLN A 290 14.01 -0.86 -10.84
N LEU A 291 15.17 -0.59 -10.23
CA LEU A 291 15.28 0.03 -8.91
C LEU A 291 14.52 1.36 -8.87
N ASP A 292 14.82 2.24 -9.79
CA ASP A 292 14.25 3.58 -9.87
C ASP A 292 12.72 3.54 -10.07
N GLY A 293 12.24 2.64 -10.93
CA GLY A 293 10.80 2.44 -11.15
C GLY A 293 10.08 1.95 -9.89
N ALA A 294 10.62 0.91 -9.25
CA ALA A 294 10.07 0.37 -8.02
C ALA A 294 10.11 1.41 -6.88
N LEU A 295 11.25 2.07 -6.66
CA LEU A 295 11.38 3.09 -5.62
C LEU A 295 10.46 4.29 -5.86
N THR A 296 10.22 4.70 -7.11
CA THR A 296 9.33 5.82 -7.42
C THR A 296 7.89 5.52 -6.99
N HIS A 297 7.44 4.28 -7.13
CA HIS A 297 6.13 3.84 -6.66
C HIS A 297 6.11 3.66 -5.13
N GLU A 298 7.04 2.87 -4.61
CA GLU A 298 7.02 2.48 -3.20
C GLU A 298 7.30 3.63 -2.24
N LEU A 299 8.23 4.53 -2.56
CA LEU A 299 8.49 5.69 -1.72
C LEU A 299 7.32 6.68 -1.69
N PHE A 300 6.44 6.67 -2.71
CA PHE A 300 5.22 7.45 -2.69
C PHE A 300 4.26 6.97 -1.57
N HIS A 301 4.25 5.68 -1.31
CA HIS A 301 3.44 5.10 -0.24
C HIS A 301 3.82 5.54 1.17
N LEU A 302 4.97 6.13 1.38
CA LEU A 302 5.31 6.79 2.65
C LEU A 302 4.37 7.96 2.97
N TRP A 303 3.82 8.61 1.92
CA TRP A 303 2.79 9.65 2.02
C TRP A 303 1.39 9.06 1.90
N VAL A 304 1.13 8.28 0.86
CA VAL A 304 -0.20 7.73 0.53
C VAL A 304 -0.08 6.21 0.32
N PRO A 305 -0.59 5.36 1.23
CA PRO A 305 -1.49 5.68 2.35
C PRO A 305 -0.79 5.96 3.70
N ASN A 306 0.49 5.60 3.88
CA ASN A 306 1.10 5.48 5.21
C ASN A 306 1.24 6.81 5.98
N GLY A 307 1.26 7.93 5.28
CA GLY A 307 1.28 9.28 5.87
C GLY A 307 -0.09 9.84 6.25
N LEU A 308 -1.19 9.16 5.90
CA LEU A 308 -2.56 9.60 6.11
C LEU A 308 -3.24 8.86 7.26
N ALA A 309 -4.15 9.52 7.96
CA ALA A 309 -5.06 8.95 8.95
C ALA A 309 -6.36 8.53 8.25
N LEU A 310 -6.25 7.67 7.24
CA LEU A 310 -7.37 7.12 6.50
C LEU A 310 -7.43 5.61 6.72
N GLU A 311 -8.64 5.08 6.85
CA GLU A 311 -8.92 3.68 7.11
C GLU A 311 -9.85 3.10 6.03
N GLY A 312 -9.92 1.77 5.95
CA GLY A 312 -10.74 1.04 4.99
C GLY A 312 -10.02 0.73 3.68
N GLU A 313 -10.76 0.11 2.76
CA GLU A 313 -10.23 -0.42 1.51
C GLU A 313 -10.43 0.59 0.38
N TYR A 314 -9.46 1.50 0.22
CA TYR A 314 -9.41 2.51 -0.86
C TYR A 314 -8.19 2.32 -1.77
N ASP A 315 -7.83 1.05 -2.01
CA ASP A 315 -6.68 0.61 -2.83
C ASP A 315 -6.70 1.21 -4.23
N TRP A 316 -7.87 1.41 -4.80
CA TRP A 316 -8.02 2.06 -6.11
C TRP A 316 -7.30 3.40 -6.20
N PHE A 317 -7.24 4.12 -5.07
CA PHE A 317 -6.56 5.41 -4.99
C PHE A 317 -5.08 5.23 -4.67
N TYR A 318 -4.75 4.57 -3.56
CA TYR A 318 -3.35 4.51 -3.15
C TYR A 318 -2.49 3.57 -4.01
N GLU A 319 -3.09 2.71 -4.85
CA GLU A 319 -2.36 1.93 -5.85
C GLU A 319 -2.51 2.50 -7.26
N GLY A 320 -3.76 2.65 -7.71
CA GLY A 320 -4.02 3.09 -9.09
C GLY A 320 -3.54 4.51 -9.37
N PHE A 321 -3.83 5.44 -8.49
CA PHE A 321 -3.37 6.82 -8.62
C PHE A 321 -1.87 6.97 -8.36
N THR A 322 -1.29 6.12 -7.50
CA THR A 322 0.17 6.08 -7.30
C THR A 322 0.89 5.61 -8.55
N ASN A 323 0.37 4.63 -9.30
CA ASN A 323 0.94 4.25 -10.59
C ASN A 323 1.02 5.43 -11.56
N TYR A 324 -0.03 6.23 -11.65
CA TYR A 324 -0.02 7.44 -12.46
C TYR A 324 0.99 8.48 -11.94
N ALA A 325 1.00 8.72 -10.61
CA ALA A 325 1.94 9.64 -9.99
C ALA A 325 3.41 9.21 -10.20
N ALA A 326 3.70 7.91 -10.13
CA ALA A 326 5.02 7.35 -10.37
C ALA A 326 5.47 7.57 -11.82
N LEU A 327 4.59 7.40 -12.82
CA LEU A 327 4.91 7.73 -14.22
C LEU A 327 5.23 9.23 -14.40
N ARG A 328 4.45 10.10 -13.77
CA ARG A 328 4.67 11.55 -13.79
C ARG A 328 6.02 11.91 -13.14
N ALA A 329 6.34 11.27 -12.03
CA ALA A 329 7.63 11.45 -11.34
C ALA A 329 8.80 10.95 -12.19
N GLY A 330 8.68 9.79 -12.84
CA GLY A 330 9.70 9.25 -13.74
C GLY A 330 10.01 10.17 -14.93
N MET A 331 8.99 10.80 -15.51
CA MET A 331 9.18 11.81 -16.55
C MET A 331 9.89 13.07 -16.02
N ARG A 332 9.48 13.58 -14.86
CA ARG A 332 10.11 14.77 -14.25
C ARG A 332 11.59 14.55 -13.93
N ARG A 333 11.98 13.32 -13.62
CA ARG A 333 13.38 12.93 -13.39
C ARG A 333 14.14 12.61 -14.69
N GLY A 334 13.49 12.65 -15.83
CA GLY A 334 14.09 12.26 -17.12
C GLY A 334 14.39 10.77 -17.27
N GLN A 335 13.85 9.93 -16.38
CA GLN A 335 13.95 8.45 -16.45
C GLN A 335 13.05 7.87 -17.52
N LEU A 336 11.89 8.50 -17.74
CA LEU A 336 10.92 8.14 -18.76
C LEU A 336 10.84 9.26 -19.80
N THR A 337 10.85 8.86 -21.06
CA THR A 337 10.46 9.77 -22.16
C THR A 337 8.94 9.92 -22.19
N PHE A 338 8.45 10.93 -22.91
CA PHE A 338 7.00 11.05 -23.11
C PHE A 338 6.41 9.85 -23.86
N ASN A 339 7.17 9.23 -24.77
CA ASN A 339 6.76 7.99 -25.43
C ASN A 339 6.66 6.80 -24.46
N ASP A 340 7.58 6.69 -23.50
CA ASP A 340 7.49 5.64 -22.47
C ASP A 340 6.25 5.81 -21.61
N TYR A 341 5.93 7.06 -21.27
CA TYR A 341 4.69 7.39 -20.56
C TYR A 341 3.44 6.99 -21.36
N LEU A 342 3.37 7.32 -22.65
CA LEU A 342 2.26 6.93 -23.51
C LEU A 342 2.16 5.41 -23.69
N ASN A 343 3.29 4.71 -23.83
CA ASN A 343 3.34 3.25 -23.89
C ASN A 343 2.85 2.58 -22.59
N ALA A 344 3.19 3.14 -21.43
CA ALA A 344 2.69 2.67 -20.15
C ALA A 344 1.17 2.82 -20.02
N LEU A 345 0.60 3.92 -20.51
CA LEU A 345 -0.85 4.13 -20.57
C LEU A 345 -1.54 3.11 -21.49
N GLY A 346 -0.97 2.86 -22.67
CA GLY A 346 -1.47 1.83 -23.59
C GLY A 346 -1.45 0.45 -22.96
N SER A 347 -0.37 0.09 -22.28
CA SER A 347 -0.24 -1.18 -21.56
C SER A 347 -1.23 -1.32 -20.41
N ALA A 348 -1.49 -0.24 -19.66
CA ALA A 348 -2.51 -0.23 -18.60
C ALA A 348 -3.91 -0.43 -19.19
N TYR A 349 -4.21 0.19 -20.33
CA TYR A 349 -5.49 0.01 -21.00
C TYR A 349 -5.68 -1.42 -21.51
N ASP A 350 -4.64 -2.03 -22.10
CA ASP A 350 -4.66 -3.43 -22.49
C ASP A 350 -4.90 -4.36 -21.29
N SER A 351 -4.27 -4.09 -20.16
CA SER A 351 -4.44 -4.87 -18.93
C SER A 351 -5.84 -4.71 -18.35
N TYR A 352 -6.38 -3.50 -18.35
CA TYR A 352 -7.77 -3.23 -17.98
C TYR A 352 -8.75 -3.98 -18.88
N ARG A 353 -8.55 -3.95 -20.20
CA ARG A 353 -9.42 -4.65 -21.17
C ARG A 353 -9.37 -6.17 -21.04
N ARG A 354 -8.23 -6.73 -20.67
CA ARG A 354 -8.03 -8.17 -20.44
C ARG A 354 -8.41 -8.62 -19.03
N ALA A 355 -8.80 -7.70 -18.14
CA ALA A 355 -9.21 -8.05 -16.79
C ALA A 355 -10.30 -9.13 -16.80
N ARG A 356 -10.09 -10.19 -16.03
CA ARG A 356 -11.08 -11.25 -15.85
C ARG A 356 -12.14 -10.77 -14.85
N GLY A 357 -13.41 -11.13 -15.08
CA GLY A 357 -14.54 -10.77 -14.24
C GLY A 357 -15.29 -9.53 -14.72
N PRO A 358 -16.35 -9.11 -14.00
CA PRO A 358 -17.18 -8.00 -14.39
C PRO A 358 -16.36 -6.68 -14.36
N ARG A 359 -16.30 -6.02 -15.52
CA ARG A 359 -15.67 -4.68 -15.64
C ARG A 359 -16.62 -3.56 -15.21
N GLU A 360 -17.87 -3.92 -15.01
CA GLU A 360 -18.97 -3.04 -14.60
C GLU A 360 -19.06 -2.92 -13.07
N VAL A 361 -17.91 -2.79 -12.40
CA VAL A 361 -17.83 -2.51 -10.96
C VAL A 361 -17.18 -1.15 -10.74
N SER A 362 -17.60 -0.46 -9.68
CA SER A 362 -16.95 0.78 -9.26
C SER A 362 -15.53 0.54 -8.79
N LEU A 363 -14.71 1.59 -8.73
CA LEU A 363 -13.37 1.49 -8.15
C LEU A 363 -13.43 1.21 -6.64
N LEU A 364 -14.47 1.71 -5.95
CA LEU A 364 -14.70 1.42 -4.54
C LEU A 364 -14.93 -0.08 -4.32
N GLU A 365 -15.81 -0.67 -5.12
CA GLU A 365 -16.12 -2.10 -5.05
C GLU A 365 -14.92 -2.97 -5.48
N ALA A 366 -14.14 -2.51 -6.48
CA ALA A 366 -12.94 -3.20 -6.91
C ALA A 366 -11.89 -3.30 -5.79
N SER A 367 -11.74 -2.28 -4.94
CA SER A 367 -10.85 -2.32 -3.77
C SER A 367 -11.25 -3.40 -2.78
N GLN A 368 -12.53 -3.51 -2.45
CA GLN A 368 -13.04 -4.55 -1.54
C GLN A 368 -12.79 -5.97 -2.06
N ARG A 369 -12.62 -6.10 -3.38
CA ARG A 369 -12.38 -7.38 -4.07
C ARG A 369 -10.99 -7.48 -4.69
N ARG A 370 -10.03 -6.64 -4.26
CA ARG A 370 -8.68 -6.61 -4.83
C ARG A 370 -8.08 -8.01 -4.92
N TRP A 371 -8.07 -8.73 -3.82
CA TRP A 371 -7.52 -10.09 -3.72
C TRP A 371 -8.44 -11.19 -4.25
N ALA A 372 -9.70 -10.87 -4.53
CA ALA A 372 -10.70 -11.78 -5.14
C ALA A 372 -10.85 -11.57 -6.65
N GLY A 373 -9.81 -11.12 -7.34
CA GLY A 373 -9.77 -11.02 -8.80
C GLY A 373 -9.94 -9.62 -9.38
N SER A 374 -10.10 -8.58 -8.56
CA SER A 374 -10.26 -7.20 -9.04
C SER A 374 -8.97 -6.38 -9.08
N ALA A 375 -7.80 -7.00 -8.84
CA ALA A 375 -6.52 -6.29 -8.82
C ALA A 375 -6.27 -5.47 -10.11
N ALA A 376 -6.58 -6.02 -11.28
CA ALA A 376 -6.41 -5.31 -12.55
C ALA A 376 -7.26 -4.02 -12.64
N LEU A 377 -8.43 -3.97 -12.00
CA LEU A 377 -9.26 -2.77 -11.93
C LEU A 377 -8.64 -1.76 -10.96
N VAL A 378 -8.21 -2.20 -9.79
CA VAL A 378 -7.55 -1.35 -8.80
C VAL A 378 -6.33 -0.66 -9.41
N TYR A 379 -5.41 -1.42 -10.00
CA TYR A 379 -4.16 -0.90 -10.52
C TYR A 379 -4.33 -0.17 -11.86
N HIS A 380 -4.98 -0.81 -12.84
CA HIS A 380 -4.97 -0.29 -14.22
C HIS A 380 -6.16 0.63 -14.52
N LYS A 381 -7.39 0.28 -14.12
CA LYS A 381 -8.53 1.22 -14.22
C LYS A 381 -8.27 2.43 -13.33
N GLY A 382 -7.79 2.22 -12.10
CA GLY A 382 -7.43 3.31 -11.18
C GLY A 382 -6.41 4.28 -11.78
N MET A 383 -5.33 3.76 -12.40
CA MET A 383 -4.31 4.56 -13.09
C MET A 383 -4.89 5.38 -14.26
N LEU A 384 -5.75 4.77 -15.08
CA LEU A 384 -6.39 5.45 -16.21
C LEU A 384 -7.40 6.50 -15.74
N VAL A 385 -8.13 6.24 -14.65
CA VAL A 385 -9.02 7.23 -14.02
C VAL A 385 -8.22 8.41 -13.48
N ALA A 386 -7.05 8.16 -12.87
CA ALA A 386 -6.14 9.22 -12.42
C ALA A 386 -5.67 10.11 -13.56
N LEU A 387 -5.26 9.52 -14.69
CA LEU A 387 -4.92 10.25 -15.92
C LEU A 387 -6.08 11.13 -16.37
N LEU A 388 -7.27 10.53 -16.57
CA LEU A 388 -8.44 11.24 -17.09
C LEU A 388 -8.91 12.34 -16.13
N TYR A 389 -8.81 12.09 -14.84
CA TYR A 389 -9.08 13.09 -13.81
C TYR A 389 -8.12 14.26 -13.91
N ASP A 390 -6.81 14.03 -13.98
CA ASP A 390 -5.79 15.07 -14.05
C ASP A 390 -5.94 15.92 -15.33
N LEU A 391 -6.15 15.27 -16.49
CA LEU A 391 -6.41 15.95 -17.76
C LEU A 391 -7.67 16.82 -17.73
N THR A 392 -8.77 16.26 -17.18
CA THR A 392 -10.06 16.96 -17.10
C THR A 392 -9.96 18.16 -16.15
N LEU A 393 -9.33 17.96 -14.99
CA LEU A 393 -9.10 19.01 -14.01
C LEU A 393 -8.25 20.15 -14.58
N MET A 394 -7.14 19.84 -15.23
CA MET A 394 -6.31 20.84 -15.91
C MET A 394 -7.08 21.62 -16.97
N ARG A 395 -7.92 20.95 -17.78
CA ARG A 395 -8.75 21.60 -18.79
C ARG A 395 -9.79 22.52 -18.16
N GLN A 396 -10.54 22.05 -17.16
CA GLN A 396 -11.59 22.84 -16.49
C GLN A 396 -11.05 24.07 -15.76
N THR A 397 -9.84 23.97 -15.21
CA THR A 397 -9.24 25.04 -14.42
C THR A 397 -8.25 25.90 -15.21
N GLY A 398 -8.14 25.71 -16.53
CA GLY A 398 -7.14 26.39 -17.36
C GLY A 398 -5.71 26.08 -16.89
N GLY A 399 -5.48 24.88 -16.40
CA GLY A 399 -4.19 24.41 -15.87
C GLY A 399 -3.80 24.97 -14.50
N LYS A 400 -4.73 25.56 -13.75
CA LYS A 400 -4.45 26.07 -12.40
C LYS A 400 -4.36 24.95 -11.36
N ASN A 401 -5.13 23.89 -11.54
CA ASN A 401 -5.14 22.73 -10.65
C ASN A 401 -4.74 21.45 -11.40
N SER A 402 -4.18 20.54 -10.66
CA SER A 402 -3.77 19.19 -11.08
C SER A 402 -4.02 18.18 -9.96
N LEU A 403 -3.77 16.90 -10.23
CA LEU A 403 -3.86 15.86 -9.22
C LEU A 403 -2.92 16.10 -8.01
N THR A 404 -1.84 16.84 -8.22
CA THR A 404 -0.93 17.26 -7.13
C THR A 404 -1.67 18.06 -6.04
N ASP A 405 -2.64 18.90 -6.42
CA ASP A 405 -3.40 19.71 -5.46
C ASP A 405 -4.35 18.84 -4.63
N VAL A 406 -4.86 17.76 -5.21
CA VAL A 406 -5.64 16.75 -4.48
C VAL A 406 -4.79 16.08 -3.39
N TYR A 407 -3.57 15.65 -3.73
CA TYR A 407 -2.67 15.04 -2.74
C TYR A 407 -2.30 16.01 -1.62
N ARG A 408 -1.98 17.26 -1.95
CA ARG A 408 -1.69 18.29 -0.95
C ARG A 408 -2.86 18.55 -0.01
N GLU A 409 -4.08 18.57 -0.56
CA GLU A 409 -5.30 18.76 0.24
C GLU A 409 -5.60 17.55 1.13
N LEU A 410 -5.37 16.33 0.63
CA LEU A 410 -5.44 15.11 1.46
C LEU A 410 -4.47 15.18 2.63
N PHE A 411 -3.21 15.58 2.37
CA PHE A 411 -2.21 15.75 3.42
C PHE A 411 -2.60 16.83 4.42
N ARG A 412 -3.09 17.95 3.94
CA ARG A 412 -3.52 19.06 4.80
C ARG A 412 -4.66 18.64 5.76
N ARG A 413 -5.62 17.82 5.28
CA ARG A 413 -6.80 17.42 6.07
C ARG A 413 -6.58 16.16 6.89
N HIS A 414 -5.87 15.21 6.33
CA HIS A 414 -5.83 13.84 6.84
C HIS A 414 -4.42 13.32 7.12
N ALA A 415 -3.41 14.19 7.29
CA ALA A 415 -2.09 13.72 7.71
C ALA A 415 -2.19 12.92 9.02
N ARG A 416 -1.34 11.89 9.17
CA ARG A 416 -1.29 11.08 10.41
C ARG A 416 -1.14 11.97 11.65
N GLY A 417 -1.97 11.70 12.66
CA GLY A 417 -2.12 12.49 13.88
C GLY A 417 -3.46 13.23 13.95
N ASN A 418 -4.19 13.31 12.83
CA ASN A 418 -5.60 13.67 12.84
C ASN A 418 -6.46 12.44 13.20
N PRO A 419 -7.72 12.64 13.61
CA PRO A 419 -8.65 11.54 13.81
C PRO A 419 -8.78 10.70 12.52
N PRO A 420 -8.87 9.36 12.63
CA PRO A 420 -9.07 8.49 11.47
C PRO A 420 -10.37 8.82 10.74
N ALA A 421 -10.34 8.70 9.41
CA ALA A 421 -11.51 8.90 8.55
C ALA A 421 -11.62 7.75 7.54
N ASP A 422 -12.84 7.50 7.06
CA ASP A 422 -13.07 6.55 5.97
C ASP A 422 -12.37 7.04 4.69
N GLY A 423 -11.44 6.23 4.18
CA GLY A 423 -10.58 6.58 3.06
C GLY A 423 -11.36 6.80 1.77
N ASN A 424 -12.32 5.94 1.46
CA ASN A 424 -13.15 6.08 0.25
C ASN A 424 -13.91 7.40 0.24
N ARG A 425 -14.57 7.71 1.36
CA ARG A 425 -15.36 8.95 1.50
C ARG A 425 -14.45 10.19 1.45
N ALA A 426 -13.36 10.19 2.20
CA ALA A 426 -12.44 11.33 2.27
C ALA A 426 -11.83 11.65 0.92
N VAL A 427 -11.33 10.63 0.21
CA VAL A 427 -10.73 10.78 -1.12
C VAL A 427 -11.78 11.23 -2.14
N ALA A 428 -12.93 10.56 -2.22
CA ALA A 428 -13.99 10.91 -3.17
C ALA A 428 -14.51 12.35 -2.94
N GLN A 429 -14.62 12.79 -1.69
CA GLN A 429 -15.02 14.16 -1.35
C GLN A 429 -14.00 15.19 -1.84
N ILE A 430 -12.70 14.96 -1.64
CA ILE A 430 -11.65 15.88 -2.07
C ILE A 430 -11.57 15.92 -3.59
N LEU A 431 -11.59 14.76 -4.26
CA LEU A 431 -11.65 14.69 -5.72
C LEU A 431 -12.87 15.44 -6.27
N SER A 432 -14.05 15.27 -5.67
CA SER A 432 -15.29 15.92 -6.13
C SER A 432 -15.25 17.44 -5.95
N SER A 433 -14.67 17.93 -4.86
CA SER A 433 -14.63 19.36 -4.54
C SER A 433 -13.55 20.12 -5.32
N THR A 434 -12.45 19.45 -5.68
CA THR A 434 -11.33 20.06 -6.41
C THR A 434 -11.76 20.35 -7.85
N GLY A 435 -11.81 21.62 -8.24
CA GLY A 435 -12.16 22.04 -9.60
C GLY A 435 -13.57 21.67 -10.07
N GLY A 436 -14.49 21.30 -9.17
CA GLY A 436 -15.87 20.96 -9.54
C GLY A 436 -16.03 19.59 -10.21
N MET A 437 -15.16 18.64 -9.89
CA MET A 437 -15.07 17.32 -10.56
C MET A 437 -16.10 16.28 -10.09
N ARG A 438 -17.18 16.70 -9.40
CA ARG A 438 -18.18 15.79 -8.83
C ARG A 438 -18.75 14.79 -9.84
N ALA A 439 -19.22 15.27 -10.99
CA ALA A 439 -19.81 14.39 -12.02
C ALA A 439 -18.80 13.36 -12.57
N PHE A 440 -17.50 13.70 -12.59
CA PHE A 440 -16.45 12.77 -12.97
C PHE A 440 -16.30 11.66 -11.91
N VAL A 441 -16.27 12.02 -10.63
CA VAL A 441 -16.12 11.07 -9.53
C VAL A 441 -17.33 10.13 -9.46
N GLU A 442 -18.55 10.67 -9.53
CA GLU A 442 -19.79 9.88 -9.56
C GLU A 442 -19.80 8.87 -10.73
N ARG A 443 -19.23 9.23 -11.87
CA ARG A 443 -19.23 8.37 -13.06
C ARG A 443 -18.14 7.30 -13.03
N TYR A 444 -16.90 7.64 -12.69
CA TYR A 444 -15.73 6.78 -12.91
C TYR A 444 -15.11 6.20 -11.64
N VAL A 445 -15.43 6.75 -10.47
CA VAL A 445 -14.95 6.27 -9.18
C VAL A 445 -16.05 5.52 -8.44
N GLU A 446 -17.17 6.19 -8.16
CA GLU A 446 -18.32 5.65 -7.45
C GLU A 446 -19.22 4.80 -8.37
N GLY A 447 -19.31 5.19 -9.63
CA GLY A 447 -20.02 4.46 -10.67
C GLY A 447 -19.14 3.43 -11.38
N SER A 448 -19.81 2.58 -12.15
CA SER A 448 -19.20 1.46 -12.88
C SER A 448 -18.87 1.77 -14.35
N ALA A 449 -18.84 3.04 -14.76
CA ALA A 449 -18.66 3.39 -16.16
C ALA A 449 -17.39 2.77 -16.77
N GLU A 450 -17.54 2.20 -17.95
CA GLU A 450 -16.42 1.65 -18.71
C GLU A 450 -15.53 2.78 -19.27
N LEU A 451 -14.23 2.53 -19.32
CA LEU A 451 -13.27 3.45 -19.90
C LEU A 451 -13.05 3.12 -21.39
N THR A 452 -13.61 3.92 -22.27
CA THR A 452 -13.34 3.86 -23.71
C THR A 452 -12.21 4.85 -24.02
N LEU A 453 -10.97 4.43 -23.73
CA LEU A 453 -9.79 5.30 -23.78
C LEU A 453 -9.69 6.12 -25.08
N PRO A 454 -9.92 5.54 -26.29
CA PRO A 454 -9.81 6.30 -27.55
C PRO A 454 -10.63 7.59 -27.55
N THR A 455 -11.90 7.52 -27.14
CA THR A 455 -12.80 8.69 -27.15
C THR A 455 -12.55 9.62 -25.96
N LEU A 456 -12.06 9.09 -24.83
CA LEU A 456 -11.86 9.87 -23.61
C LEU A 456 -10.60 10.73 -23.64
N ILE A 457 -9.56 10.35 -24.40
CA ILE A 457 -8.31 11.10 -24.47
C ILE A 457 -8.23 12.05 -25.68
N GLU A 458 -9.05 11.85 -26.71
CA GLU A 458 -9.11 12.68 -27.91
C GLU A 458 -9.26 14.19 -27.62
N PRO A 459 -10.15 14.60 -26.68
CA PRO A 459 -10.29 16.02 -26.34
C PRO A 459 -9.02 16.67 -25.80
N PHE A 460 -8.04 15.90 -25.39
CA PHE A 460 -6.78 16.38 -24.83
C PHE A 460 -5.60 16.32 -25.82
N GLY A 461 -5.89 16.04 -27.09
CA GLY A 461 -4.86 15.95 -28.13
C GLY A 461 -4.06 14.65 -28.13
N LEU A 462 -4.62 13.61 -27.51
CA LEU A 462 -4.08 12.24 -27.54
C LEU A 462 -4.97 11.35 -28.42
N LYS A 463 -4.37 10.38 -29.10
CA LYS A 463 -5.08 9.41 -29.94
C LYS A 463 -4.62 7.99 -29.63
N VAL A 464 -5.48 7.02 -29.89
CA VAL A 464 -5.09 5.61 -29.91
C VAL A 464 -4.87 5.25 -31.38
N GLU A 465 -3.67 4.79 -31.69
CA GLU A 465 -3.32 4.35 -33.04
C GLU A 465 -4.05 3.05 -33.39
N PRO A 466 -4.69 2.97 -34.55
CA PRO A 466 -5.40 1.77 -34.96
C PRO A 466 -4.42 0.64 -35.34
N GLY A 467 -4.75 -0.57 -34.91
CA GLY A 467 -4.05 -1.79 -35.31
C GLY A 467 -2.87 -2.15 -34.42
N GLY A 468 -2.69 -3.46 -34.27
CA GLY A 468 -1.60 -4.08 -33.50
C GLY A 468 -2.08 -4.93 -32.32
N ALA A 469 -1.17 -5.77 -31.81
CA ALA A 469 -1.43 -6.63 -30.67
C ALA A 469 -1.45 -5.88 -29.33
N ARG A 470 -1.00 -4.61 -29.33
CA ARG A 470 -0.93 -3.72 -28.16
C ARG A 470 -1.56 -2.38 -28.51
N THR A 471 -2.15 -1.75 -27.49
CA THR A 471 -2.66 -0.38 -27.62
C THR A 471 -1.50 0.61 -27.65
N HIS A 472 -1.40 1.39 -28.73
CA HIS A 472 -0.45 2.47 -28.86
C HIS A 472 -1.19 3.80 -28.69
N VAL A 473 -0.76 4.59 -27.70
CA VAL A 473 -1.25 5.95 -27.47
C VAL A 473 -0.24 6.91 -28.10
N GLY A 474 -0.73 7.85 -28.89
CA GLY A 474 0.08 8.87 -29.56
C GLY A 474 -0.47 10.26 -29.33
N VAL A 475 0.27 11.27 -29.80
CA VAL A 475 -0.19 12.67 -29.87
C VAL A 475 -0.90 12.86 -31.19
N SER A 476 -2.01 13.61 -31.18
CA SER A 476 -2.74 13.95 -32.41
C SER A 476 -1.89 14.80 -33.37
N ASP A 477 -2.09 14.62 -34.68
CA ASP A 477 -1.29 15.30 -35.70
C ASP A 477 -1.50 16.82 -35.70
N SER A 478 -2.67 17.27 -35.23
CA SER A 478 -2.98 18.68 -35.03
C SER A 478 -3.48 18.90 -33.59
N LEU A 479 -2.94 19.92 -32.94
CA LEU A 479 -3.30 20.31 -31.60
C LEU A 479 -3.83 21.75 -31.60
N ASP A 480 -4.87 21.99 -30.80
CA ASP A 480 -5.24 23.36 -30.45
C ASP A 480 -4.33 23.94 -29.36
N SER A 481 -4.47 25.21 -29.02
CA SER A 481 -3.64 25.88 -28.01
C SER A 481 -3.83 25.31 -26.60
N ALA A 482 -5.05 24.92 -26.26
CA ALA A 482 -5.36 24.35 -24.95
C ALA A 482 -4.78 22.93 -24.79
N GLN A 483 -4.88 22.11 -25.85
CA GLN A 483 -4.26 20.80 -25.92
C GLN A 483 -2.74 20.87 -25.80
N ARG A 484 -2.08 21.78 -26.54
CA ARG A 484 -0.62 22.00 -26.43
C ARG A 484 -0.22 22.36 -25.01
N GLU A 485 -0.95 23.25 -24.36
CA GLU A 485 -0.63 23.69 -23.01
C GLU A 485 -0.78 22.54 -21.99
N ILE A 486 -1.85 21.73 -22.09
CA ILE A 486 -2.03 20.56 -21.24
C ILE A 486 -0.90 19.55 -21.47
N LEU A 487 -0.62 19.20 -22.72
CA LEU A 487 0.43 18.23 -23.05
C LEU A 487 1.81 18.71 -22.62
N ARG A 488 2.10 20.02 -22.75
CA ARG A 488 3.34 20.63 -22.27
C ARG A 488 3.49 20.47 -20.75
N LYS A 489 2.41 20.66 -19.98
CA LYS A 489 2.40 20.41 -18.53
C LYS A 489 2.58 18.93 -18.18
N LEU A 490 2.20 18.03 -19.08
CA LEU A 490 2.50 16.61 -18.94
C LEU A 490 3.95 16.26 -19.29
N GLY A 491 4.72 17.17 -19.86
CA GLY A 491 6.11 16.94 -20.30
C GLY A 491 6.28 16.70 -21.80
N TYR A 492 5.21 16.89 -22.59
CA TYR A 492 5.32 16.86 -24.05
C TYR A 492 6.12 18.05 -24.55
N ASN A 493 7.12 17.78 -25.37
CA ASN A 493 7.87 18.80 -26.07
C ASN A 493 7.77 18.55 -27.60
N GLU A 494 7.17 19.48 -28.34
CA GLU A 494 7.04 19.39 -29.80
C GLU A 494 8.40 19.33 -30.53
N ARG A 495 9.45 19.85 -29.90
CA ARG A 495 10.82 19.71 -30.37
C ARG A 495 11.54 18.73 -29.44
N PRO A 496 11.71 17.46 -29.85
CA PRO A 496 12.55 16.55 -29.08
C PRO A 496 13.92 17.20 -28.95
N ASP A 497 14.41 17.34 -27.72
CA ASP A 497 15.73 17.89 -27.51
C ASP A 497 16.80 17.05 -28.23
N ALA A 498 17.96 17.64 -28.50
CA ALA A 498 19.03 16.97 -29.22
C ALA A 498 19.54 15.71 -28.49
N GLU A 499 19.33 15.61 -27.20
CA GLU A 499 19.70 14.47 -26.38
C GLU A 499 18.74 13.28 -26.54
N SER A 500 17.43 13.52 -26.57
CA SER A 500 16.41 12.51 -26.90
C SER A 500 16.61 11.97 -28.32
N ARG A 501 16.96 12.80 -29.29
CA ARG A 501 17.32 12.35 -30.65
C ARG A 501 18.56 11.46 -30.64
N LYS A 502 19.62 11.84 -29.92
CA LYS A 502 20.86 11.05 -29.82
C LYS A 502 20.62 9.70 -29.12
N LEU A 503 19.77 9.67 -28.11
CA LEU A 503 19.40 8.43 -27.44
C LEU A 503 18.62 7.49 -28.37
N HIS A 504 17.63 8.02 -29.10
CA HIS A 504 16.86 7.24 -30.09
C HIS A 504 17.75 6.75 -31.27
N GLU A 505 18.68 7.54 -31.75
CA GLU A 505 19.64 7.11 -32.76
C GLU A 505 20.60 6.03 -32.24
N ARG A 506 21.06 6.13 -30.99
CA ARG A 506 21.90 5.09 -30.36
C ARG A 506 21.14 3.78 -30.18
N LEU A 507 19.87 3.82 -29.83
CA LEU A 507 19.01 2.63 -29.66
C LEU A 507 18.65 1.98 -31.02
N ARG A 508 18.47 2.77 -32.10
CA ARG A 508 18.21 2.27 -33.46
C ARG A 508 19.44 1.67 -34.15
N LYS A 509 20.64 2.08 -33.76
CA LYS A 509 21.91 1.58 -34.37
C LYS A 509 22.45 0.31 -33.70
N ARG A 510 21.77 -0.31 -32.75
CA ARG A 510 22.14 -1.62 -32.23
C ARG A 510 21.61 -2.70 -33.18
N PRO A 511 22.49 -3.57 -33.72
CA PRO A 511 22.04 -4.73 -34.49
C PRO A 511 21.23 -5.67 -33.58
N PRO A 512 20.24 -6.39 -34.15
CA PRO A 512 19.53 -7.43 -33.39
C PRO A 512 20.55 -8.51 -32.99
N GLN A 513 20.61 -8.79 -31.68
CA GLN A 513 21.27 -9.97 -31.11
C GLN A 513 20.30 -11.12 -31.07
#